data_ca965e4914ef542b7bcaf7996638c03c
#
_entry.id   ca965e4914ef542b7bcaf7996638c03c
#
_cell.length_a   1.000
_cell.length_b   1.000
_cell.length_c   1.000
_cell.angle_alpha   90.00
_cell.angle_beta   90.00
_cell.angle_gamma   90.00
#
_symmetry.space_group_name_H-M   'P 1'
#
loop_
_entity.id
_entity.type
_entity.pdbx_description
1 polymer ?
#
loop_
_entity_poly.entity_id
_entity_poly.type
_entity_poly.pdbx_seq_one_letter_code
_entity_poly.pdbx_strand_id
1 'polypeptide(L)'
;KFNEDGTPDYSAGTYDTDWQDEIYRAAVSHEHNVSLTGGISKKSWSMPYRVSVGYTGQEGILKGSDYKRVTAGFNINPSLFDKHLNINVNGKYSYSKTNPGGQDAVGAAVSMDPTRPVKSSDETFKNWGGYWQWALPTTSYDPTFPYNRNDDAPTNPVEKVENYDFYKSAHILLGNVEADYKIHGFEDLHLHANIAGEYS
;
A
#
# COMPACT_ATOMS: atom_id res chain seq x y z
N LYS A 1 -10.13 30.85 -25.07
CA LYS A 1 -11.34 30.87 -25.90
C LYS A 1 -11.44 32.25 -26.52
N PHE A 2 -12.00 32.36 -27.71
CA PHE A 2 -12.23 33.64 -28.38
C PHE A 2 -13.72 33.78 -28.62
N ASN A 3 -14.19 34.99 -28.50
CA ASN A 3 -15.54 35.39 -28.91
C ASN A 3 -15.71 35.26 -30.42
N GLU A 4 -16.95 35.34 -30.93
CA GLU A 4 -17.24 35.29 -32.38
C GLU A 4 -16.58 36.44 -33.17
N ASP A 5 -16.27 37.56 -32.51
CA ASP A 5 -15.57 38.71 -33.07
C ASP A 5 -14.05 38.61 -33.06
N GLY A 6 -13.51 37.45 -32.59
CA GLY A 6 -12.06 37.20 -32.49
C GLY A 6 -11.38 37.82 -31.27
N THR A 7 -12.10 38.46 -30.36
CA THR A 7 -11.56 38.98 -29.11
C THR A 7 -11.38 37.86 -28.09
N PRO A 8 -10.39 37.94 -27.18
CA PRO A 8 -10.24 36.96 -26.11
C PRO A 8 -11.48 36.93 -25.21
N ASP A 9 -12.01 35.72 -24.99
CA ASP A 9 -13.08 35.48 -24.02
C ASP A 9 -12.50 35.38 -22.60
N TYR A 10 -12.47 36.48 -21.89
CA TYR A 10 -12.01 36.56 -20.52
C TYR A 10 -13.02 35.97 -19.51
N SER A 11 -14.21 35.56 -19.92
CA SER A 11 -15.15 34.83 -19.06
C SER A 11 -14.81 33.34 -18.95
N ALA A 12 -13.95 32.86 -19.83
CA ALA A 12 -13.51 31.47 -19.84
C ALA A 12 -12.37 31.24 -18.83
N GLY A 13 -12.73 31.19 -17.56
CA GLY A 13 -11.88 30.66 -16.52
C GLY A 13 -11.08 31.72 -15.77
N THR A 14 -11.52 31.98 -14.55
CA THR A 14 -10.76 32.72 -13.51
C THR A 14 -9.97 31.78 -12.63
N TYR A 15 -9.88 30.49 -13.00
CA TYR A 15 -9.18 29.47 -12.23
C TYR A 15 -7.72 29.35 -12.68
N ASP A 16 -6.86 29.11 -11.72
CA ASP A 16 -5.44 28.76 -11.90
C ASP A 16 -5.17 27.54 -11.01
N THR A 17 -5.66 26.39 -11.47
CA THR A 17 -5.63 25.15 -10.70
C THR A 17 -4.29 24.46 -10.93
N ASP A 18 -3.49 24.33 -9.88
CA ASP A 18 -2.34 23.43 -9.87
C ASP A 18 -2.82 22.00 -9.61
N TRP A 19 -3.08 21.28 -10.70
CA TRP A 19 -3.60 19.92 -10.65
C TRP A 19 -2.65 18.95 -9.95
N GLN A 20 -1.35 19.23 -9.94
CA GLN A 20 -0.38 18.38 -9.23
C GLN A 20 -0.48 18.58 -7.72
N ASP A 21 -0.61 19.81 -7.26
CA ASP A 21 -0.79 20.12 -5.83
C ASP A 21 -2.13 19.54 -5.32
N GLU A 22 -3.14 19.53 -6.17
CA GLU A 22 -4.45 18.95 -5.83
C GLU A 22 -4.45 17.43 -5.62
N ILE A 23 -3.54 16.70 -6.24
CA ILE A 23 -3.47 15.24 -6.11
C ILE A 23 -2.37 14.77 -5.16
N TYR A 24 -1.40 15.61 -4.82
CA TYR A 24 -0.31 15.26 -3.94
C TYR A 24 -0.52 15.75 -2.51
N ARG A 25 0.19 15.13 -1.57
CA ARG A 25 0.21 15.52 -0.17
C ARG A 25 1.59 15.27 0.45
N ALA A 26 1.87 15.92 1.57
CA ALA A 26 2.93 15.48 2.46
C ALA A 26 2.59 14.08 2.99
N ALA A 27 3.51 13.14 2.83
CA ALA A 27 3.33 11.75 3.22
C ALA A 27 4.07 11.44 4.52
N VAL A 28 3.40 10.73 5.43
CA VAL A 28 3.97 10.32 6.71
C VAL A 28 4.24 8.82 6.70
N SER A 29 5.43 8.43 7.18
CA SER A 29 5.80 7.04 7.39
C SER A 29 6.19 6.83 8.84
N HIS A 30 5.72 5.74 9.45
CA HIS A 30 6.10 5.35 10.80
C HIS A 30 6.24 3.85 10.92
N GLU A 31 7.15 3.43 11.80
CA GLU A 31 7.41 2.02 12.10
C GLU A 31 7.57 1.83 13.60
N HIS A 32 6.93 0.79 14.12
CA HIS A 32 6.97 0.41 15.52
C HIS A 32 7.32 -1.05 15.64
N ASN A 33 8.38 -1.37 16.38
CA ASN A 33 8.82 -2.73 16.62
C ASN A 33 9.01 -2.96 18.11
N VAL A 34 8.42 -4.03 18.62
CA VAL A 34 8.59 -4.48 20.00
C VAL A 34 9.09 -5.90 19.97
N SER A 35 10.11 -6.19 20.75
CA SER A 35 10.61 -7.56 20.92
C SER A 35 10.87 -7.88 22.38
N LEU A 36 10.52 -9.10 22.75
CA LEU A 36 10.81 -9.69 24.05
C LEU A 36 11.81 -10.85 23.85
N THR A 37 12.91 -10.79 24.55
CA THR A 37 13.90 -11.87 24.59
C THR A 37 14.03 -12.39 26.01
N GLY A 38 14.18 -13.69 26.12
CA GLY A 38 14.37 -14.36 27.41
C GLY A 38 14.95 -15.75 27.21
N GLY A 39 15.11 -16.47 28.31
CA GLY A 39 15.55 -17.85 28.26
C GLY A 39 15.40 -18.53 29.59
N ILE A 40 15.24 -19.85 29.54
CA ILE A 40 15.27 -20.72 30.69
C ILE A 40 16.50 -21.59 30.55
N SER A 41 17.30 -21.68 31.60
CA SER A 41 18.53 -22.51 31.59
C SER A 41 18.59 -23.39 32.82
N LYS A 42 18.90 -24.65 32.60
CA LYS A 42 19.19 -25.64 33.64
C LYS A 42 20.50 -26.38 33.31
N LYS A 43 20.97 -27.22 34.18
CA LYS A 43 22.28 -27.88 34.05
C LYS A 43 22.45 -28.61 32.70
N SER A 44 21.41 -29.31 32.23
CA SER A 44 21.50 -30.17 31.04
C SER A 44 20.75 -29.61 29.81
N TRP A 45 20.06 -28.48 29.95
CA TRP A 45 19.35 -27.89 28.84
C TRP A 45 19.16 -26.36 29.00
N SER A 46 19.02 -25.71 27.88
CA SER A 46 18.65 -24.27 27.80
C SER A 46 17.67 -24.02 26.69
N MET A 47 16.86 -23.00 26.83
CA MET A 47 15.85 -22.59 25.82
C MET A 47 15.78 -21.08 25.77
N PRO A 48 16.68 -20.41 25.06
CA PRO A 48 16.52 -19.01 24.74
C PRO A 48 15.38 -18.84 23.75
N TYR A 49 14.64 -17.73 23.89
CA TYR A 49 13.55 -17.39 23.00
C TYR A 49 13.52 -15.90 22.69
N ARG A 50 12.97 -15.57 21.54
CA ARG A 50 12.64 -14.22 21.13
C ARG A 50 11.27 -14.20 20.47
N VAL A 51 10.43 -13.25 20.87
CA VAL A 51 9.15 -12.94 20.23
C VAL A 51 9.18 -11.49 19.83
N SER A 52 8.67 -11.17 18.64
CA SER A 52 8.63 -9.80 18.12
C SER A 52 7.30 -9.53 17.41
N VAL A 53 6.84 -8.29 17.54
CA VAL A 53 5.69 -7.76 16.80
C VAL A 53 6.11 -6.42 16.23
N GLY A 54 5.78 -6.20 14.96
CA GLY A 54 6.05 -4.96 14.24
C GLY A 54 4.81 -4.43 13.54
N TYR A 55 4.72 -3.12 13.47
CA TYR A 55 3.73 -2.41 12.66
C TYR A 55 4.42 -1.35 11.82
N THR A 56 4.10 -1.32 10.53
CA THR A 56 4.55 -0.30 9.58
C THR A 56 3.32 0.36 8.98
N GLY A 57 3.24 1.68 9.05
CA GLY A 57 2.26 2.49 8.36
C GLY A 57 2.97 3.51 7.47
N GLN A 58 2.62 3.55 6.20
CA GLN A 58 3.19 4.47 5.23
C GLN A 58 2.07 5.09 4.40
N GLU A 59 2.02 6.39 4.38
CA GLU A 59 1.22 7.13 3.41
C GLU A 59 2.05 7.36 2.14
N GLY A 60 1.41 7.30 0.98
CA GLY A 60 2.05 7.72 -0.25
C GLY A 60 1.83 9.21 -0.51
N ILE A 61 2.70 9.81 -1.32
CA ILE A 61 2.59 11.21 -1.75
C ILE A 61 1.34 11.46 -2.60
N LEU A 62 0.86 10.47 -3.34
CA LEU A 62 -0.42 10.54 -4.03
C LEU A 62 -1.56 10.38 -3.01
N LYS A 63 -2.51 11.29 -2.97
CA LYS A 63 -3.69 11.21 -2.10
C LYS A 63 -4.38 9.86 -2.29
N GLY A 64 -4.90 9.26 -1.22
CA GLY A 64 -5.55 7.95 -1.26
C GLY A 64 -4.60 6.74 -1.27
N SER A 65 -3.30 6.91 -1.54
CA SER A 65 -2.35 5.79 -1.49
C SER A 65 -1.83 5.54 -0.07
N ASP A 66 -1.82 4.28 0.36
CA ASP A 66 -1.30 3.87 1.67
C ASP A 66 -0.80 2.41 1.68
N TYR A 67 0.09 2.14 2.61
CA TYR A 67 0.60 0.81 2.91
C TYR A 67 0.60 0.57 4.41
N LYS A 68 0.05 -0.55 4.83
CA LYS A 68 0.05 -1.01 6.22
C LYS A 68 0.55 -2.43 6.30
N ARG A 69 1.43 -2.70 7.26
CA ARG A 69 1.96 -4.05 7.49
C ARG A 69 2.04 -4.34 8.99
N VAL A 70 1.54 -5.51 9.35
CA VAL A 70 1.75 -6.11 10.67
C VAL A 70 2.64 -7.33 10.51
N THR A 71 3.64 -7.44 11.35
CA THR A 71 4.53 -8.61 11.40
C THR A 71 4.52 -9.19 12.81
N ALA A 72 4.53 -10.51 12.91
CA ALA A 72 4.76 -11.23 14.13
C ALA A 72 5.82 -12.29 13.88
N GLY A 73 6.74 -12.47 14.81
CA GLY A 73 7.80 -13.47 14.67
C GLY A 73 8.19 -14.05 16.00
N PHE A 74 8.64 -15.30 15.95
CA PHE A 74 9.25 -15.96 17.10
C PHE A 74 10.49 -16.74 16.66
N ASN A 75 11.40 -16.87 17.60
CA ASN A 75 12.58 -17.73 17.48
C ASN A 75 12.81 -18.41 18.82
N ILE A 76 12.99 -19.73 18.81
CA ILE A 76 13.21 -20.57 19.98
C ILE A 76 14.37 -21.49 19.66
N ASN A 77 15.40 -21.48 20.51
CA ASN A 77 16.64 -22.23 20.30
C ASN A 77 16.94 -23.19 21.48
N PRO A 78 16.15 -24.26 21.64
CA PRO A 78 16.46 -25.23 22.69
C PRO A 78 17.79 -25.97 22.43
N SER A 79 18.59 -26.08 23.47
CA SER A 79 19.80 -26.89 23.52
C SER A 79 19.59 -27.93 24.61
N LEU A 80 19.65 -29.20 24.25
CA LEU A 80 19.28 -30.35 25.07
C LEU A 80 20.43 -31.32 25.19
N PHE A 81 20.36 -32.21 26.18
CA PHE A 81 21.35 -33.30 26.43
C PHE A 81 22.77 -32.77 26.49
N ASP A 82 23.02 -31.83 27.42
CA ASP A 82 24.33 -31.21 27.60
C ASP A 82 24.92 -30.63 26.30
N LYS A 83 24.05 -29.98 25.48
CA LYS A 83 24.36 -29.38 24.19
C LYS A 83 24.61 -30.35 23.03
N HIS A 84 24.28 -31.63 23.17
CA HIS A 84 24.38 -32.56 22.06
C HIS A 84 23.28 -32.35 21.01
N LEU A 85 22.10 -31.89 21.41
CA LEU A 85 21.04 -31.56 20.47
C LEU A 85 20.71 -30.05 20.52
N ASN A 86 20.99 -29.33 19.45
CA ASN A 86 20.60 -27.94 19.26
C ASN A 86 19.51 -27.88 18.23
N ILE A 87 18.41 -27.22 18.58
CA ILE A 87 17.29 -27.03 17.67
C ILE A 87 17.09 -25.52 17.49
N ASN A 88 16.80 -25.09 16.29
CA ASN A 88 16.40 -23.74 15.99
C ASN A 88 15.01 -23.77 15.32
N VAL A 89 14.02 -23.20 15.99
CA VAL A 89 12.66 -23.07 15.46
C VAL A 89 12.37 -21.60 15.29
N ASN A 90 12.09 -21.20 14.08
CA ASN A 90 11.65 -19.84 13.84
C ASN A 90 10.40 -19.82 12.96
N GLY A 91 9.56 -18.83 13.22
CA GLY A 91 8.37 -18.55 12.44
C GLY A 91 8.17 -17.05 12.31
N LYS A 92 7.70 -16.62 11.14
CA LYS A 92 7.36 -15.24 10.86
C LYS A 92 6.06 -15.19 10.09
N TYR A 93 5.15 -14.37 10.57
CA TYR A 93 3.91 -14.02 9.89
C TYR A 93 3.95 -12.57 9.50
N SER A 94 3.48 -12.25 8.30
CA SER A 94 3.31 -10.89 7.81
C SER A 94 1.95 -10.75 7.14
N TYR A 95 1.19 -9.76 7.57
CA TYR A 95 -0.01 -9.30 6.89
C TYR A 95 0.25 -7.90 6.35
N SER A 96 -0.03 -7.66 5.08
CA SER A 96 0.04 -6.33 4.48
C SER A 96 -1.25 -5.98 3.75
N LYS A 97 -1.59 -4.69 3.80
CA LYS A 97 -2.68 -4.09 3.04
C LYS A 97 -2.14 -2.85 2.34
N THR A 98 -2.39 -2.75 1.03
CA THR A 98 -1.89 -1.67 0.16
C THR A 98 -3.03 -1.09 -0.64
N ASN A 99 -3.16 0.22 -0.62
CA ASN A 99 -3.88 0.99 -1.62
C ASN A 99 -2.84 1.69 -2.51
N PRO A 100 -2.70 1.34 -3.80
CA PRO A 100 -1.73 1.99 -4.67
C PRO A 100 -2.15 3.42 -5.06
N GLY A 101 -3.39 3.83 -4.76
CA GLY A 101 -3.97 5.09 -5.23
C GLY A 101 -4.30 5.07 -6.73
N GLY A 102 -4.98 6.09 -7.17
CA GLY A 102 -5.33 6.28 -8.59
C GLY A 102 -4.13 6.79 -9.40
N GLN A 103 -3.18 5.92 -9.74
CA GLN A 103 -1.91 6.31 -10.39
C GLN A 103 -2.08 7.04 -11.73
N ASP A 104 -3.14 6.73 -12.47
CA ASP A 104 -3.46 7.44 -13.72
C ASP A 104 -3.87 8.91 -13.49
N ALA A 105 -4.13 9.31 -12.25
CA ALA A 105 -4.33 10.72 -11.91
C ALA A 105 -3.09 11.57 -12.19
N VAL A 106 -1.89 10.99 -12.09
CA VAL A 106 -0.63 11.71 -12.34
C VAL A 106 -0.55 12.18 -13.81
N GLY A 107 -0.81 11.27 -14.75
CA GLY A 107 -0.86 11.60 -16.16
C GLY A 107 -1.99 12.59 -16.51
N ALA A 108 -3.15 12.41 -15.87
CA ALA A 108 -4.28 13.31 -16.03
C ALA A 108 -3.94 14.73 -15.51
N ALA A 109 -3.30 14.85 -14.35
CA ALA A 109 -2.91 16.13 -13.77
C ALA A 109 -1.94 16.95 -14.64
N VAL A 110 -1.02 16.26 -15.33
CA VAL A 110 -0.11 16.92 -16.28
C VAL A 110 -0.82 17.44 -17.53
N SER A 111 -1.89 16.77 -17.93
CA SER A 111 -2.61 17.05 -19.20
C SER A 111 -3.83 17.94 -19.00
N MET A 112 -4.28 18.14 -17.75
CA MET A 112 -5.51 18.88 -17.46
C MET A 112 -5.30 20.37 -17.61
N ASP A 113 -6.32 21.05 -18.17
CA ASP A 113 -6.33 22.49 -18.36
C ASP A 113 -6.36 23.24 -16.99
N PRO A 114 -5.35 24.05 -16.65
CA PRO A 114 -5.30 24.77 -15.37
C PRO A 114 -6.40 25.84 -15.24
N THR A 115 -7.04 26.24 -16.33
CA THR A 115 -8.13 27.22 -16.29
C THR A 115 -9.47 26.61 -15.85
N ARG A 116 -9.47 25.35 -15.41
CA ARG A 116 -10.68 24.63 -14.98
C ARG A 116 -10.67 24.41 -13.47
N PRO A 117 -11.87 24.50 -12.82
CA PRO A 117 -11.99 24.20 -11.41
C PRO A 117 -11.92 22.70 -11.13
N VAL A 118 -11.53 22.32 -9.93
CA VAL A 118 -11.63 20.92 -9.46
C VAL A 118 -13.09 20.46 -9.43
N LYS A 119 -13.97 21.28 -8.86
CA LYS A 119 -15.40 21.01 -8.76
C LYS A 119 -16.22 22.19 -9.29
N SER A 120 -17.41 21.90 -9.80
CA SER A 120 -18.38 22.87 -10.27
C SER A 120 -19.77 22.52 -9.76
N SER A 121 -20.56 23.53 -9.45
CA SER A 121 -21.96 23.39 -9.08
C SER A 121 -22.92 23.31 -10.27
N ASP A 122 -22.40 23.35 -11.50
CA ASP A 122 -23.19 23.18 -12.70
C ASP A 122 -23.82 21.78 -12.74
N GLU A 123 -25.10 21.70 -13.05
CA GLU A 123 -25.88 20.45 -13.14
C GLU A 123 -25.27 19.44 -14.13
N THR A 124 -24.52 19.90 -15.12
CA THR A 124 -23.75 19.05 -16.03
C THR A 124 -22.82 18.06 -15.31
N PHE A 125 -22.25 18.47 -14.18
CA PHE A 125 -21.24 17.67 -13.46
C PHE A 125 -21.81 16.88 -12.28
N LYS A 126 -23.11 16.99 -12.02
CA LYS A 126 -23.77 16.36 -10.89
C LYS A 126 -23.58 14.83 -10.87
N ASN A 127 -23.68 14.19 -12.03
CA ASN A 127 -23.54 12.75 -12.17
C ASN A 127 -22.08 12.25 -11.96
N TRP A 128 -21.13 13.18 -11.93
CA TRP A 128 -19.72 12.90 -11.62
C TRP A 128 -19.32 13.46 -10.25
N GLY A 129 -20.27 13.56 -9.31
CA GLY A 129 -20.01 14.06 -7.97
C GLY A 129 -19.58 15.52 -7.90
N GLY A 130 -19.92 16.31 -8.93
CA GLY A 130 -19.54 17.71 -9.06
C GLY A 130 -18.12 17.94 -9.60
N TYR A 131 -17.35 16.88 -9.90
CA TYR A 131 -16.03 17.05 -10.51
C TYR A 131 -16.15 17.55 -11.93
N TRP A 132 -15.41 18.63 -12.22
CA TRP A 132 -15.40 19.20 -13.57
C TRP A 132 -14.79 18.21 -14.57
N GLN A 133 -15.44 17.99 -15.70
CA GLN A 133 -15.02 17.06 -16.74
C GLN A 133 -15.15 17.71 -18.12
N TRP A 134 -14.37 17.23 -19.08
CA TRP A 134 -14.65 17.48 -20.48
C TRP A 134 -15.90 16.69 -20.88
N ALA A 135 -17.04 17.40 -20.96
CA ALA A 135 -18.34 16.81 -21.21
C ALA A 135 -18.77 17.04 -22.64
N LEU A 136 -19.36 16.04 -23.26
CA LEU A 136 -20.00 16.10 -24.57
C LEU A 136 -21.50 15.80 -24.42
N PRO A 137 -22.38 16.50 -25.13
CA PRO A 137 -23.79 16.13 -25.17
C PRO A 137 -23.96 14.67 -25.64
N THR A 138 -24.78 13.90 -24.93
CA THR A 138 -25.10 12.55 -25.39
C THR A 138 -26.01 12.58 -26.60
N THR A 139 -25.78 11.65 -27.53
CA THR A 139 -26.70 11.42 -28.67
C THR A 139 -27.86 10.52 -28.29
N SER A 140 -27.78 9.84 -27.14
CA SER A 140 -28.85 8.99 -26.59
C SER A 140 -29.73 9.85 -25.68
N TYR A 141 -31.03 9.81 -25.90
CA TYR A 141 -31.98 10.52 -25.04
C TYR A 141 -32.13 9.77 -23.73
N ASP A 142 -31.24 10.06 -22.76
CA ASP A 142 -31.41 9.73 -21.36
C ASP A 142 -31.44 11.04 -20.56
N PRO A 143 -32.60 11.45 -20.03
CA PRO A 143 -32.71 12.71 -19.30
C PRO A 143 -31.93 12.70 -17.97
N THR A 144 -31.53 11.53 -17.50
CA THR A 144 -30.71 11.38 -16.27
C THR A 144 -29.22 11.52 -16.55
N PHE A 145 -28.79 11.30 -17.82
CA PHE A 145 -27.39 11.40 -18.25
C PHE A 145 -27.30 12.18 -19.59
N PRO A 146 -27.56 13.49 -19.57
CA PRO A 146 -27.57 14.30 -20.81
C PRO A 146 -26.17 14.54 -21.37
N TYR A 147 -25.12 14.21 -20.62
CA TYR A 147 -23.72 14.38 -21.00
C TYR A 147 -22.90 13.13 -20.75
N ASN A 148 -21.98 12.84 -21.67
CA ASN A 148 -20.93 11.84 -21.51
C ASN A 148 -19.58 12.52 -21.29
N ARG A 149 -18.64 11.81 -20.68
CA ARG A 149 -17.24 12.24 -20.70
C ARG A 149 -16.70 12.21 -22.11
N ASN A 150 -15.82 13.15 -22.42
CA ASN A 150 -15.01 13.08 -23.62
C ASN A 150 -13.82 12.13 -23.34
N ASP A 151 -13.84 10.95 -23.94
CA ASP A 151 -12.79 9.94 -23.76
C ASP A 151 -11.44 10.34 -24.38
N ASP A 152 -11.44 11.32 -25.31
CA ASP A 152 -10.23 11.87 -25.91
C ASP A 152 -9.57 12.95 -25.05
N ALA A 153 -10.19 13.33 -23.93
CA ALA A 153 -9.71 14.36 -23.02
C ALA A 153 -9.32 13.78 -21.64
N PRO A 154 -8.40 14.43 -20.90
CA PRO A 154 -8.04 13.97 -19.59
C PRO A 154 -9.23 14.03 -18.62
N THR A 155 -9.41 12.97 -17.85
CA THR A 155 -10.39 12.92 -16.76
C THR A 155 -9.89 13.76 -15.58
N ASN A 156 -10.80 14.33 -14.79
CA ASN A 156 -10.44 15.08 -13.59
C ASN A 156 -9.51 14.25 -12.66
N PRO A 157 -8.28 14.70 -12.41
CA PRO A 157 -7.31 13.92 -11.65
C PRO A 157 -7.69 13.78 -10.16
N VAL A 158 -8.39 14.77 -9.60
CA VAL A 158 -8.82 14.71 -8.20
C VAL A 158 -9.92 13.66 -8.01
N GLU A 159 -10.85 13.57 -8.96
CA GLU A 159 -11.84 12.49 -8.97
C GLU A 159 -11.17 11.11 -8.97
N LYS A 160 -10.12 10.95 -9.78
CA LYS A 160 -9.37 9.68 -9.87
C LYS A 160 -8.72 9.27 -8.56
N VAL A 161 -8.25 10.21 -7.75
CA VAL A 161 -7.66 9.90 -6.44
C VAL A 161 -8.71 9.74 -5.35
N GLU A 162 -9.75 10.58 -5.32
CA GLU A 162 -10.76 10.56 -4.25
C GLU A 162 -11.72 9.37 -4.37
N ASN A 163 -12.03 8.94 -5.59
CA ASN A 163 -12.94 7.82 -5.86
C ASN A 163 -12.21 6.48 -6.05
N TYR A 164 -10.88 6.44 -5.88
CA TYR A 164 -10.12 5.21 -5.98
C TYR A 164 -10.18 4.41 -4.67
N ASP A 165 -10.92 3.32 -4.69
CA ASP A 165 -11.05 2.40 -3.54
C ASP A 165 -10.67 0.98 -3.96
N PHE A 166 -9.37 0.74 -4.07
CA PHE A 166 -8.82 -0.56 -4.43
C PHE A 166 -7.73 -0.98 -3.45
N TYR A 167 -7.98 -2.06 -2.71
CA TYR A 167 -7.03 -2.61 -1.76
C TYR A 167 -6.51 -3.98 -2.20
N LYS A 168 -5.21 -4.15 -2.09
CA LYS A 168 -4.54 -5.47 -2.16
C LYS A 168 -4.14 -5.87 -0.76
N SER A 169 -4.40 -7.12 -0.39
CA SER A 169 -3.90 -7.70 0.86
C SER A 169 -3.08 -8.95 0.57
N ALA A 170 -2.04 -9.15 1.36
CA ALA A 170 -1.20 -10.33 1.28
C ALA A 170 -0.91 -10.87 2.68
N HIS A 171 -0.89 -12.19 2.78
CA HIS A 171 -0.51 -12.95 3.97
C HIS A 171 0.72 -13.78 3.62
N ILE A 172 1.75 -13.68 4.43
CA ILE A 172 2.97 -14.47 4.25
C ILE A 172 3.27 -15.16 5.58
N LEU A 173 3.39 -16.47 5.55
CA LEU A 173 3.84 -17.28 6.68
C LEU A 173 5.12 -17.99 6.29
N LEU A 174 6.17 -17.77 7.07
CA LEU A 174 7.47 -18.43 6.94
C LEU A 174 7.74 -19.25 8.18
N GLY A 175 8.24 -20.46 7.99
CA GLY A 175 8.65 -21.33 9.10
C GLY A 175 9.92 -22.09 8.75
N ASN A 176 10.77 -22.27 9.75
CA ASN A 176 11.97 -23.07 9.63
C ASN A 176 12.22 -23.83 10.94
N VAL A 177 12.58 -25.09 10.80
CA VAL A 177 13.07 -25.95 11.90
C VAL A 177 14.39 -26.56 11.48
N GLU A 178 15.41 -26.28 12.26
CA GLU A 178 16.76 -26.79 12.08
C GLU A 178 17.15 -27.60 13.34
N ALA A 179 17.78 -28.74 13.15
CA ALA A 179 18.28 -29.57 14.22
C ALA A 179 19.72 -30.00 13.93
N ASP A 180 20.57 -29.85 14.90
CA ASP A 180 21.97 -30.29 14.89
C ASP A 180 22.20 -31.22 16.08
N TYR A 181 22.57 -32.45 15.79
CA TYR A 181 22.83 -33.47 16.80
C TYR A 181 24.28 -33.95 16.75
N LYS A 182 25.01 -33.72 17.83
CA LYS A 182 26.34 -34.28 18.06
C LYS A 182 26.22 -35.71 18.58
N ILE A 183 26.89 -36.66 17.91
CA ILE A 183 26.85 -38.06 18.30
C ILE A 183 27.65 -38.26 19.55
N HIS A 184 27.03 -38.83 20.60
CA HIS A 184 27.70 -39.16 21.84
C HIS A 184 28.87 -40.13 21.60
N GLY A 185 30.06 -39.79 22.09
CA GLY A 185 31.28 -40.57 21.91
C GLY A 185 32.02 -40.32 20.60
N PHE A 186 31.43 -39.54 19.67
CA PHE A 186 32.03 -39.05 18.44
C PHE A 186 31.68 -37.57 18.23
N GLU A 187 32.17 -36.75 19.12
CA GLU A 187 31.78 -35.32 19.24
C GLU A 187 32.07 -34.49 17.99
N ASP A 188 32.98 -34.95 17.12
CA ASP A 188 33.30 -34.32 15.85
C ASP A 188 32.28 -34.68 14.74
N LEU A 189 31.39 -35.65 14.98
CA LEU A 189 30.39 -36.08 14.03
C LEU A 189 29.02 -35.47 14.37
N HIS A 190 28.50 -34.68 13.45
CA HIS A 190 27.20 -33.99 13.55
C HIS A 190 26.21 -34.52 12.51
N LEU A 191 24.98 -34.70 12.93
CA LEU A 191 23.82 -34.91 12.05
C LEU A 191 23.04 -33.60 12.01
N HIS A 192 22.93 -33.01 10.81
CA HIS A 192 22.23 -31.79 10.60
C HIS A 192 20.98 -32.00 9.73
N ALA A 193 19.84 -31.46 10.13
CA ALA A 193 18.60 -31.47 9.39
C ALA A 193 17.97 -30.08 9.40
N ASN A 194 17.46 -29.65 8.25
CA ASN A 194 16.75 -28.37 8.11
C ASN A 194 15.51 -28.57 7.24
N ILE A 195 14.37 -28.06 7.73
CA ILE A 195 13.09 -28.05 7.02
C ILE A 195 12.55 -26.62 7.08
N ALA A 196 12.28 -26.05 5.93
CA ALA A 196 11.69 -24.73 5.79
C ALA A 196 10.44 -24.77 4.89
N GLY A 197 9.49 -23.90 5.19
CA GLY A 197 8.26 -23.75 4.40
C GLY A 197 7.82 -22.31 4.33
N GLU A 198 7.18 -21.97 3.23
CA GLU A 198 6.53 -20.69 2.96
C GLU A 198 5.12 -20.93 2.46
N TYR A 199 4.20 -20.07 2.94
CA TYR A 199 2.84 -19.95 2.44
C TYR A 199 2.52 -18.48 2.21
N SER A 200 2.00 -18.14 1.00
CA SER A 200 1.63 -16.78 0.60
C SER A 200 0.31 -16.74 -0.15
#